data_da2a36f3f674f84f0162e255c6f24a10
#
_entry.id   da2a36f3f674f84f0162e255c6f24a10
#
_cell.length_a   1.000
_cell.length_b   1.000
_cell.length_c   1.000
_cell.angle_alpha   90.00
_cell.angle_beta   90.00
_cell.angle_gamma   90.00
#
_symmetry.space_group_name_H-M   'P 1'
#
loop_
_entity.id
_entity.type
_entity.pdbx_description
1 polymer ?
#
loop_
_entity_poly.entity_id
_entity_poly.type
_entity_poly.pdbx_seq_one_letter_code
_entity_poly.pdbx_strand_id
1 'polypeptide(L)'
;MPLAGPLGWMDGRTSLMVSIRLPDQTVKDYPEGTTPREIAAGIGKRLADVAVAAVAQGRIVDLDRPLEPPSPPDSPIDFKVLTPRDADALDVLRHSTAHVMARAILRLFPGTKLAFGPTTSQGYYYDVDSPTRPLTEDDFPAIEAEMARLITAAEPFERFTLPVPEARQFVLDLDQGYKVEHIDDELKSYGIL
;
A
#
# COMPACT_ATOMS: atom_id res chain seq x y z
N MET A 1 -23.98 -34.93 47.65
CA MET A 1 -23.14 -33.78 47.32
C MET A 1 -22.87 -33.82 45.81
N PRO A 2 -23.46 -32.91 44.99
CA PRO A 2 -23.14 -32.83 43.57
C PRO A 2 -21.96 -31.88 43.40
N LEU A 3 -20.97 -32.33 42.62
CA LEU A 3 -19.79 -31.56 42.20
C LEU A 3 -20.19 -30.49 41.17
N ALA A 4 -19.87 -29.25 41.45
CA ALA A 4 -20.05 -28.15 40.54
C ALA A 4 -19.07 -28.29 39.37
N GLY A 5 -19.59 -28.34 38.13
CA GLY A 5 -18.82 -28.27 36.91
C GLY A 5 -18.25 -26.86 36.69
N PRO A 6 -17.13 -26.72 35.92
CA PRO A 6 -16.50 -25.44 35.72
C PRO A 6 -17.41 -24.50 34.92
N LEU A 7 -17.59 -23.29 35.44
CA LEU A 7 -18.18 -22.16 34.78
C LEU A 7 -17.39 -21.87 33.50
N GLY A 8 -18.02 -22.10 32.34
CA GLY A 8 -17.51 -21.67 31.05
C GLY A 8 -17.39 -20.17 31.04
N TRP A 9 -16.18 -19.67 30.91
CA TRP A 9 -15.90 -18.26 30.58
C TRP A 9 -16.39 -18.04 29.16
N MET A 10 -17.58 -17.48 29.04
CA MET A 10 -17.99 -16.85 27.79
C MET A 10 -17.08 -15.63 27.62
N ASP A 11 -16.16 -15.75 26.67
CA ASP A 11 -15.29 -14.64 26.23
C ASP A 11 -16.19 -13.62 25.50
N GLY A 12 -16.82 -12.77 26.28
CA GLY A 12 -17.70 -11.69 25.81
C GLY A 12 -16.89 -10.55 25.22
N ARG A 13 -16.09 -10.83 24.21
CA ARG A 13 -15.59 -9.76 23.34
C ARG A 13 -16.77 -9.25 22.54
N THR A 14 -17.38 -8.16 23.00
CA THR A 14 -18.24 -7.35 22.15
C THR A 14 -17.37 -6.94 20.97
N SER A 15 -17.57 -7.58 19.81
CA SER A 15 -16.88 -7.17 18.59
C SER A 15 -17.27 -5.71 18.34
N LEU A 16 -16.32 -4.80 18.46
CA LEU A 16 -16.54 -3.42 18.10
C LEU A 16 -16.88 -3.39 16.60
N MET A 17 -17.94 -2.68 16.27
CA MET A 17 -18.41 -2.55 14.89
C MET A 17 -18.09 -1.16 14.39
N VAL A 18 -17.75 -1.06 13.12
CA VAL A 18 -17.59 0.21 12.43
C VAL A 18 -18.69 0.34 11.38
N SER A 19 -19.37 1.49 11.36
CA SER A 19 -20.39 1.78 10.36
C SER A 19 -19.74 2.39 9.12
N ILE A 20 -20.02 1.83 7.95
CA ILE A 20 -19.48 2.25 6.66
C ILE A 20 -20.62 2.84 5.84
N ARG A 21 -20.47 4.12 5.42
CA ARG A 21 -21.41 4.79 4.53
C ARG A 21 -20.91 4.69 3.09
N LEU A 22 -21.71 4.06 2.25
CA LEU A 22 -21.44 3.90 0.82
C LEU A 22 -21.88 5.13 0.01
N PRO A 23 -21.47 5.29 -1.26
CA PRO A 23 -21.84 6.45 -2.09
C PRO A 23 -23.33 6.61 -2.31
N ASP A 24 -24.11 5.54 -2.25
CA ASP A 24 -25.57 5.54 -2.34
C ASP A 24 -26.27 5.87 -1.01
N GLN A 25 -25.50 6.32 0.00
CA GLN A 25 -25.93 6.65 1.35
C GLN A 25 -26.33 5.42 2.20
N THR A 26 -26.23 4.21 1.68
CA THR A 26 -26.43 2.98 2.48
C THR A 26 -25.36 2.90 3.55
N VAL A 27 -25.78 2.63 4.79
CA VAL A 27 -24.87 2.36 5.92
C VAL A 27 -24.89 0.86 6.22
N LYS A 28 -23.71 0.27 6.35
CA LYS A 28 -23.50 -1.13 6.71
C LYS A 28 -22.48 -1.24 7.83
N ASP A 29 -22.72 -2.14 8.76
CA ASP A 29 -21.82 -2.39 9.88
C ASP A 29 -20.87 -3.55 9.57
N TYR A 30 -19.60 -3.37 9.90
CA TYR A 30 -18.52 -4.34 9.74
C TYR A 30 -17.76 -4.48 11.06
N PRO A 31 -17.13 -5.63 11.32
CA PRO A 31 -16.23 -5.77 12.46
C PRO A 31 -15.09 -4.74 12.40
N GLU A 32 -14.66 -4.22 13.55
CA GLU A 32 -13.43 -3.42 13.62
C GLU A 32 -12.23 -4.21 13.09
N GLY A 33 -11.35 -3.54 12.36
CA GLY A 33 -10.22 -4.17 11.69
C GLY A 33 -10.55 -4.71 10.28
N THR A 34 -11.80 -4.56 9.81
CA THR A 34 -12.17 -4.91 8.43
C THR A 34 -11.39 -4.08 7.43
N THR A 35 -10.91 -4.74 6.38
CA THR A 35 -10.15 -4.11 5.29
C THR A 35 -11.06 -3.58 4.18
N PRO A 36 -10.63 -2.57 3.41
CA PRO A 36 -11.34 -2.12 2.21
C PRO A 36 -11.64 -3.22 1.20
N ARG A 37 -10.77 -4.21 1.07
CA ARG A 37 -10.97 -5.38 0.20
C ARG A 37 -12.15 -6.23 0.66
N GLU A 38 -12.26 -6.49 1.96
CA GLU A 38 -13.39 -7.23 2.53
C GLU A 38 -14.70 -6.48 2.37
N ILE A 39 -14.70 -5.16 2.56
CA ILE A 39 -15.87 -4.31 2.30
C ILE A 39 -16.27 -4.38 0.81
N ALA A 40 -15.30 -4.23 -0.11
CA ALA A 40 -15.55 -4.34 -1.55
C ALA A 40 -16.14 -5.71 -1.92
N ALA A 41 -15.63 -6.80 -1.34
CA ALA A 41 -16.16 -8.15 -1.52
C ALA A 41 -17.59 -8.30 -0.99
N GLY A 42 -17.89 -7.68 0.16
CA GLY A 42 -19.24 -7.64 0.74
C GLY A 42 -20.24 -6.79 -0.07
N ILE A 43 -19.77 -5.86 -0.92
CA ILE A 43 -20.60 -5.13 -1.88
C ILE A 43 -20.83 -5.99 -3.13
N GLY A 44 -19.76 -6.62 -3.67
CA GLY A 44 -19.90 -7.52 -4.79
C GLY A 44 -18.55 -7.98 -5.35
N LYS A 45 -18.47 -9.25 -5.73
CA LYS A 45 -17.25 -9.89 -6.22
C LYS A 45 -16.59 -9.12 -7.39
N ARG A 46 -17.38 -8.67 -8.38
CA ARG A 46 -16.85 -7.93 -9.52
C ARG A 46 -16.16 -6.62 -9.11
N LEU A 47 -16.69 -5.95 -8.07
CA LEU A 47 -16.10 -4.73 -7.56
C LEU A 47 -14.77 -5.03 -6.86
N ALA A 48 -14.72 -6.08 -6.04
CA ALA A 48 -13.50 -6.50 -5.38
C ALA A 48 -12.41 -6.92 -6.36
N ASP A 49 -12.77 -7.61 -7.46
CA ASP A 49 -11.84 -8.08 -8.48
C ASP A 49 -11.16 -6.93 -9.27
N VAL A 50 -11.82 -5.76 -9.38
CA VAL A 50 -11.30 -4.60 -10.11
C VAL A 50 -10.87 -3.45 -9.19
N ALA A 51 -10.97 -3.62 -7.87
CA ALA A 51 -10.59 -2.60 -6.91
C ALA A 51 -9.06 -2.33 -6.99
N VAL A 52 -8.69 -1.05 -7.01
CA VAL A 52 -7.29 -0.58 -6.99
C VAL A 52 -6.92 -0.05 -5.62
N ALA A 53 -7.82 0.72 -5.01
CA ALA A 53 -7.70 1.32 -3.69
C ALA A 53 -9.10 1.64 -3.17
N ALA A 54 -9.19 2.28 -2.02
CA ALA A 54 -10.45 2.87 -1.56
C ALA A 54 -10.22 4.30 -1.05
N VAL A 55 -11.30 5.07 -0.96
CA VAL A 55 -11.32 6.33 -0.23
C VAL A 55 -12.08 6.10 1.06
N ALA A 56 -11.47 6.42 2.19
CA ALA A 56 -12.10 6.39 3.51
C ALA A 56 -11.88 7.77 4.17
N GLN A 57 -12.95 8.42 4.60
CA GLN A 57 -12.91 9.77 5.20
C GLN A 57 -12.09 10.78 4.36
N GLY A 58 -12.26 10.75 3.04
CA GLY A 58 -11.58 11.65 2.11
C GLY A 58 -10.10 11.33 1.84
N ARG A 59 -9.57 10.22 2.36
CA ARG A 59 -8.18 9.77 2.14
C ARG A 59 -8.15 8.50 1.32
N ILE A 60 -7.21 8.41 0.38
CA ILE A 60 -6.93 7.15 -0.32
C ILE A 60 -6.26 6.18 0.66
N VAL A 61 -6.80 4.97 0.72
CA VAL A 61 -6.33 3.90 1.61
C VAL A 61 -6.07 2.62 0.84
N ASP A 62 -5.12 1.84 1.35
CA ASP A 62 -4.76 0.53 0.82
C ASP A 62 -5.93 -0.47 0.99
N LEU A 63 -6.07 -1.39 0.03
CA LEU A 63 -7.14 -2.41 0.07
C LEU A 63 -6.96 -3.44 1.20
N ASP A 64 -5.72 -3.70 1.58
CA ASP A 64 -5.37 -4.78 2.51
C ASP A 64 -4.99 -4.28 3.91
N ARG A 65 -5.14 -2.98 4.15
CA ARG A 65 -4.93 -2.37 5.45
C ARG A 65 -6.26 -2.17 6.17
N PRO A 66 -6.40 -2.61 7.44
CA PRO A 66 -7.57 -2.31 8.25
C PRO A 66 -7.89 -0.82 8.28
N LEU A 67 -9.18 -0.47 8.21
CA LEU A 67 -9.61 0.91 8.34
C LEU A 67 -9.31 1.43 9.75
N GLU A 68 -8.86 2.68 9.82
CA GLU A 68 -8.70 3.39 11.09
C GLU A 68 -10.08 3.70 11.69
N PRO A 69 -10.23 3.65 13.02
CA PRO A 69 -11.48 4.04 13.68
C PRO A 69 -11.95 5.43 13.24
N PRO A 70 -13.25 5.67 13.17
CA PRO A 70 -13.76 6.96 12.75
C PRO A 70 -13.45 8.05 13.77
N SER A 71 -13.32 9.29 13.27
CA SER A 71 -13.22 10.48 14.10
C SER A 71 -14.25 11.51 13.63
N PRO A 72 -15.25 11.88 14.48
CA PRO A 72 -15.44 11.45 15.87
C PRO A 72 -15.87 9.96 16.00
N PRO A 73 -15.66 9.34 17.17
CA PRO A 73 -16.14 7.97 17.43
C PRO A 73 -17.63 7.83 17.12
N ASP A 74 -18.03 6.62 16.72
CA ASP A 74 -19.41 6.25 16.36
C ASP A 74 -20.00 6.96 15.12
N SER A 75 -19.22 7.76 14.40
CA SER A 75 -19.64 8.30 13.12
C SER A 75 -19.41 7.29 11.99
N PRO A 76 -20.30 7.21 10.98
CA PRO A 76 -20.03 6.38 9.82
C PRO A 76 -18.80 6.85 9.05
N ILE A 77 -17.98 5.90 8.60
CA ILE A 77 -16.85 6.14 7.70
C ILE A 77 -17.41 6.30 6.28
N ASP A 78 -17.26 7.47 5.68
CA ASP A 78 -17.55 7.66 4.26
C ASP A 78 -16.56 6.85 3.44
N PHE A 79 -17.06 5.93 2.61
CA PHE A 79 -16.25 4.93 1.93
C PHE A 79 -16.62 4.80 0.46
N LYS A 80 -15.61 4.77 -0.40
CA LYS A 80 -15.76 4.53 -1.84
C LYS A 80 -14.64 3.62 -2.32
N VAL A 81 -14.96 2.55 -3.05
CA VAL A 81 -13.96 1.74 -3.76
C VAL A 81 -13.50 2.49 -5.01
N LEU A 82 -12.20 2.56 -5.23
CA LEU A 82 -11.59 3.10 -6.45
C LEU A 82 -11.29 1.96 -7.42
N THR A 83 -11.68 2.17 -8.68
CA THR A 83 -11.46 1.26 -9.79
C THR A 83 -10.60 1.97 -10.85
N PRO A 84 -10.06 1.28 -11.89
CA PRO A 84 -9.31 1.93 -12.96
C PRO A 84 -10.08 3.02 -13.75
N ARG A 85 -11.39 3.16 -13.51
CA ARG A 85 -12.21 4.21 -14.12
C ARG A 85 -12.23 5.51 -13.31
N ASP A 86 -11.78 5.46 -12.07
CA ASP A 86 -11.72 6.63 -11.18
C ASP A 86 -10.42 7.39 -11.41
N ALA A 87 -10.49 8.72 -11.53
CA ALA A 87 -9.31 9.56 -11.73
C ALA A 87 -8.27 9.39 -10.61
N ASP A 88 -8.75 9.30 -9.36
CA ASP A 88 -7.90 9.13 -8.18
C ASP A 88 -7.13 7.79 -8.18
N ALA A 89 -7.66 6.76 -8.88
CA ALA A 89 -6.97 5.48 -9.02
C ALA A 89 -5.73 5.57 -9.92
N LEU A 90 -5.66 6.54 -10.82
CA LEU A 90 -4.57 6.68 -11.77
C LEU A 90 -3.24 6.98 -11.07
N ASP A 91 -3.25 7.80 -10.02
CA ASP A 91 -2.03 8.09 -9.26
C ASP A 91 -1.54 6.86 -8.49
N VAL A 92 -2.45 6.07 -7.93
CA VAL A 92 -2.12 4.80 -7.28
C VAL A 92 -1.50 3.82 -8.28
N LEU A 93 -2.08 3.71 -9.48
CA LEU A 93 -1.57 2.84 -10.54
C LEU A 93 -0.20 3.30 -11.03
N ARG A 94 0.00 4.60 -11.25
CA ARG A 94 1.30 5.18 -11.64
C ARG A 94 2.37 4.87 -10.60
N HIS A 95 2.07 5.10 -9.33
CA HIS A 95 3.00 4.84 -8.24
C HIS A 95 3.37 3.35 -8.16
N SER A 96 2.38 2.46 -8.20
CA SER A 96 2.62 1.01 -8.21
C SER A 96 3.44 0.57 -9.44
N THR A 97 3.15 1.15 -10.62
CA THR A 97 3.90 0.85 -11.84
C THR A 97 5.35 1.33 -11.76
N ALA A 98 5.60 2.49 -11.13
CA ALA A 98 6.96 2.96 -10.86
C ALA A 98 7.75 1.96 -10.00
N HIS A 99 7.14 1.36 -8.99
CA HIS A 99 7.78 0.30 -8.19
C HIS A 99 8.04 -0.97 -8.98
N VAL A 100 7.12 -1.39 -9.86
CA VAL A 100 7.34 -2.54 -10.76
C VAL A 100 8.50 -2.27 -11.71
N MET A 101 8.58 -1.07 -12.28
CA MET A 101 9.71 -0.65 -13.12
C MET A 101 11.02 -0.65 -12.35
N ALA A 102 11.06 -0.06 -11.16
CA ALA A 102 12.24 -0.07 -10.30
C ALA A 102 12.71 -1.50 -9.99
N ARG A 103 11.79 -2.42 -9.68
CA ARG A 103 12.08 -3.83 -9.47
C ARG A 103 12.66 -4.51 -10.70
N ALA A 104 12.13 -4.22 -11.90
CA ALA A 104 12.64 -4.72 -13.17
C ALA A 104 14.06 -4.23 -13.43
N ILE A 105 14.32 -2.94 -13.22
CA ILE A 105 15.65 -2.33 -13.38
C ILE A 105 16.65 -2.99 -12.45
N LEU A 106 16.35 -3.15 -11.17
CA LEU A 106 17.25 -3.80 -10.21
C LEU A 106 17.58 -5.26 -10.57
N ARG A 107 16.67 -5.97 -11.22
CA ARG A 107 16.91 -7.34 -11.70
C ARG A 107 17.78 -7.40 -12.95
N LEU A 108 17.58 -6.49 -13.88
CA LEU A 108 18.29 -6.47 -15.16
C LEU A 108 19.68 -5.82 -15.03
N PHE A 109 19.82 -4.85 -14.13
CA PHE A 109 21.04 -4.07 -13.95
C PHE A 109 21.49 -4.13 -12.47
N PRO A 110 22.15 -5.22 -12.07
CA PRO A 110 22.62 -5.40 -10.68
C PRO A 110 23.54 -4.27 -10.24
N GLY A 111 23.40 -3.85 -8.98
CA GLY A 111 24.18 -2.74 -8.41
C GLY A 111 23.59 -1.36 -8.70
N THR A 112 22.52 -1.25 -9.48
CA THR A 112 21.82 0.03 -9.69
C THR A 112 21.25 0.56 -8.38
N LYS A 113 21.42 1.85 -8.14
CA LYS A 113 20.85 2.56 -7.00
C LYS A 113 19.66 3.38 -7.45
N LEU A 114 18.61 3.32 -6.65
CA LEU A 114 17.35 4.03 -6.88
C LEU A 114 17.38 5.34 -6.07
N ALA A 115 17.30 6.48 -6.72
CA ALA A 115 17.22 7.76 -6.05
C ALA A 115 15.75 8.15 -5.80
N PHE A 116 15.12 8.84 -6.73
CA PHE A 116 13.80 9.40 -6.57
C PHE A 116 12.91 9.07 -7.76
N GLY A 117 11.61 8.84 -7.52
CA GLY A 117 10.67 8.43 -8.57
C GLY A 117 9.24 8.84 -8.27
N PRO A 118 8.91 10.15 -8.31
CA PRO A 118 7.57 10.63 -8.05
C PRO A 118 6.63 10.32 -9.23
N THR A 119 5.35 10.28 -8.93
CA THR A 119 4.29 10.36 -9.93
C THR A 119 4.09 11.82 -10.38
N THR A 120 3.64 11.99 -11.60
CA THR A 120 3.29 13.29 -12.19
C THR A 120 1.90 13.22 -12.80
N SER A 121 1.34 14.37 -13.18
CA SER A 121 0.05 14.42 -13.88
C SER A 121 0.08 13.70 -15.25
N GLN A 122 1.26 13.49 -15.82
CA GLN A 122 1.42 12.86 -17.14
C GLN A 122 2.00 11.45 -17.09
N GLY A 123 2.50 10.99 -15.91
CA GLY A 123 3.14 9.69 -15.81
C GLY A 123 3.91 9.52 -14.51
N TYR A 124 5.05 8.87 -14.62
CA TYR A 124 6.02 8.69 -13.53
C TYR A 124 7.42 8.61 -14.14
N TYR A 125 8.44 8.85 -13.35
CA TYR A 125 9.83 8.62 -13.72
C TYR A 125 10.58 8.04 -12.51
N TYR A 126 11.81 7.62 -12.74
CA TYR A 126 12.69 7.16 -11.68
C TYR A 126 14.13 7.58 -12.00
N ASP A 127 14.75 8.30 -11.10
CA ASP A 127 16.17 8.60 -11.18
C ASP A 127 16.96 7.39 -10.67
N VAL A 128 17.83 6.88 -11.52
CA VAL A 128 18.62 5.68 -11.25
C VAL A 128 20.11 5.95 -11.50
N ASP A 129 20.96 5.40 -10.65
CA ASP A 129 22.41 5.41 -10.80
C ASP A 129 22.87 3.98 -11.11
N SER A 130 23.25 3.75 -12.36
CA SER A 130 23.71 2.45 -12.85
C SER A 130 25.24 2.40 -12.82
N PRO A 131 25.85 1.40 -12.17
CA PRO A 131 27.30 1.36 -11.95
C PRO A 131 28.11 1.08 -13.22
N THR A 132 27.50 0.54 -14.27
CA THR A 132 28.20 0.12 -15.48
C THR A 132 28.09 1.14 -16.60
N ARG A 133 26.89 1.64 -16.85
CA ARG A 133 26.58 2.66 -17.86
C ARG A 133 25.21 3.28 -17.60
N PRO A 134 24.94 4.49 -18.09
CA PRO A 134 23.59 5.04 -18.08
C PRO A 134 22.62 4.13 -18.84
N LEU A 135 21.37 4.07 -18.38
CA LEU A 135 20.28 3.45 -19.11
C LEU A 135 19.92 4.31 -20.33
N THR A 136 19.55 3.65 -21.41
CA THR A 136 19.15 4.28 -22.68
C THR A 136 17.82 3.74 -23.16
N GLU A 137 17.24 4.34 -24.20
CA GLU A 137 16.00 3.87 -24.80
C GLU A 137 16.10 2.43 -25.33
N ASP A 138 17.30 1.99 -25.70
CA ASP A 138 17.54 0.60 -26.13
C ASP A 138 17.28 -0.44 -25.03
N ASP A 139 17.28 -0.01 -23.76
CA ASP A 139 17.00 -0.88 -22.61
C ASP A 139 15.49 -1.04 -22.35
N PHE A 140 14.67 -0.14 -22.85
CA PHE A 140 13.22 -0.12 -22.56
C PHE A 140 12.52 -1.41 -22.92
N PRO A 141 12.75 -2.05 -24.09
CA PRO A 141 12.09 -3.32 -24.40
C PRO A 141 12.39 -4.43 -23.39
N ALA A 142 13.61 -4.50 -22.87
CA ALA A 142 14.00 -5.48 -21.86
C ALA A 142 13.33 -5.16 -20.49
N ILE A 143 13.29 -3.88 -20.11
CA ILE A 143 12.64 -3.42 -18.88
C ILE A 143 11.14 -3.72 -18.95
N GLU A 144 10.47 -3.39 -20.05
CA GLU A 144 9.02 -3.66 -20.23
C GLU A 144 8.71 -5.15 -20.19
N ALA A 145 9.54 -6.00 -20.83
CA ALA A 145 9.39 -7.45 -20.78
C ALA A 145 9.51 -8.00 -19.36
N GLU A 146 10.48 -7.48 -18.57
CA GLU A 146 10.64 -7.87 -17.17
C GLU A 146 9.48 -7.37 -16.31
N MET A 147 9.00 -6.15 -16.52
CA MET A 147 7.80 -5.63 -15.86
C MET A 147 6.58 -6.53 -16.13
N ALA A 148 6.36 -6.91 -17.38
CA ALA A 148 5.26 -7.82 -17.75
C ALA A 148 5.39 -9.18 -17.02
N ARG A 149 6.61 -9.70 -16.90
CA ARG A 149 6.90 -10.93 -16.18
C ARG A 149 6.58 -10.80 -14.69
N LEU A 150 6.98 -9.69 -14.05
CA LEU A 150 6.69 -9.40 -12.64
C LEU A 150 5.19 -9.30 -12.38
N ILE A 151 4.46 -8.60 -13.25
CA ILE A 151 3.00 -8.47 -13.15
C ILE A 151 2.32 -9.84 -13.29
N THR A 152 2.76 -10.66 -14.26
CA THR A 152 2.20 -12.00 -14.48
C THR A 152 2.50 -12.94 -13.30
N ALA A 153 3.67 -12.80 -12.67
CA ALA A 153 4.03 -13.56 -11.48
C ALA A 153 3.22 -13.15 -10.24
N ALA A 154 2.53 -11.99 -10.29
CA ALA A 154 1.73 -11.43 -9.19
C ALA A 154 2.51 -11.40 -7.87
N GLU A 155 3.78 -10.96 -7.90
CA GLU A 155 4.61 -10.82 -6.69
C GLU A 155 3.91 -9.87 -5.71
N PRO A 156 3.69 -10.28 -4.45
CA PRO A 156 2.99 -9.46 -3.48
C PRO A 156 3.84 -8.26 -3.04
N PHE A 157 3.17 -7.14 -2.72
CA PHE A 157 3.78 -6.04 -1.99
C PHE A 157 3.65 -6.30 -0.49
N GLU A 158 4.76 -6.54 0.17
CA GLU A 158 4.80 -6.72 1.62
C GLU A 158 5.06 -5.37 2.30
N ARG A 159 4.15 -4.96 3.19
CA ARG A 159 4.30 -3.76 3.98
C ARG A 159 4.73 -4.11 5.40
N PHE A 160 5.80 -3.49 5.85
CA PHE A 160 6.26 -3.58 7.24
C PHE A 160 6.71 -2.20 7.74
N THR A 161 6.84 -2.07 9.04
CA THR A 161 7.31 -0.85 9.71
C THR A 161 8.53 -1.21 10.57
N LEU A 162 9.57 -0.40 10.49
CA LEU A 162 10.78 -0.55 11.27
C LEU A 162 11.03 0.73 12.08
N PRO A 163 11.64 0.64 13.27
CA PRO A 163 12.26 1.79 13.91
C PRO A 163 13.28 2.44 12.98
N VAL A 164 13.43 3.76 13.07
CA VAL A 164 14.30 4.53 12.14
C VAL A 164 15.72 3.97 12.01
N PRO A 165 16.44 3.62 13.10
CA PRO A 165 17.79 3.05 12.97
C PRO A 165 17.80 1.74 12.19
N GLU A 166 16.81 0.87 12.39
CA GLU A 166 16.67 -0.41 11.69
C GLU A 166 16.28 -0.20 10.22
N ALA A 167 15.36 0.72 9.93
CA ALA A 167 14.99 1.09 8.57
C ALA A 167 16.20 1.61 7.78
N ARG A 168 17.02 2.46 8.41
CA ARG A 168 18.26 3.00 7.83
C ARG A 168 19.26 1.88 7.53
N GLN A 169 19.47 0.95 8.47
CA GLN A 169 20.36 -0.20 8.28
C GLN A 169 19.84 -1.11 7.17
N PHE A 170 18.53 -1.38 7.14
CA PHE A 170 17.90 -2.20 6.12
C PHE A 170 18.16 -1.68 4.69
N VAL A 171 18.03 -0.38 4.44
CA VAL A 171 18.30 0.18 3.10
C VAL A 171 19.79 0.27 2.79
N LEU A 172 20.67 0.38 3.80
CA LEU A 172 22.12 0.25 3.63
C LEU A 172 22.51 -1.16 3.20
N ASP A 173 21.95 -2.18 3.83
CA ASP A 173 22.22 -3.59 3.50
C ASP A 173 21.75 -3.94 2.07
N LEU A 174 20.79 -3.20 1.53
CA LEU A 174 20.35 -3.27 0.14
C LEU A 174 21.23 -2.44 -0.83
N ASP A 175 22.31 -1.83 -0.36
CA ASP A 175 23.18 -0.89 -1.11
C ASP A 175 22.40 0.29 -1.74
N GLN A 176 21.37 0.79 -1.05
CA GLN A 176 20.51 1.88 -1.54
C GLN A 176 20.83 3.20 -0.81
N GLY A 177 22.04 3.74 -1.02
CA GLY A 177 22.54 4.93 -0.32
C GLY A 177 21.63 6.16 -0.44
N TYR A 178 21.06 6.43 -1.61
CA TYR A 178 20.11 7.54 -1.80
C TYR A 178 18.84 7.43 -0.94
N LYS A 179 18.41 6.22 -0.60
CA LYS A 179 17.28 6.02 0.32
C LYS A 179 17.67 6.37 1.77
N VAL A 180 18.94 6.19 2.13
CA VAL A 180 19.46 6.62 3.44
C VAL A 180 19.47 8.14 3.52
N GLU A 181 19.96 8.82 2.49
CA GLU A 181 19.95 10.29 2.42
C GLU A 181 18.53 10.84 2.55
N HIS A 182 17.57 10.22 1.85
CA HIS A 182 16.17 10.62 1.95
C HIS A 182 15.61 10.44 3.38
N ILE A 183 15.90 9.32 4.04
CA ILE A 183 15.50 9.11 5.45
C ILE A 183 16.10 10.20 6.34
N ASP A 184 17.40 10.50 6.19
CA ASP A 184 18.10 11.46 7.00
C ASP A 184 17.58 12.91 6.77
N ASP A 185 17.22 13.26 5.54
CA ASP A 185 16.66 14.56 5.20
C ASP A 185 15.23 14.74 5.71
N GLU A 186 14.39 13.71 5.63
CA GLU A 186 13.06 13.71 6.26
C GLU A 186 13.18 13.91 7.76
N LEU A 187 14.08 13.18 8.45
CA LEU A 187 14.28 13.34 9.90
C LEU A 187 14.73 14.75 10.28
N LYS A 188 15.61 15.37 9.49
CA LYS A 188 16.01 16.77 9.68
C LYS A 188 14.81 17.71 9.52
N SER A 189 13.95 17.48 8.52
CA SER A 189 12.77 18.30 8.27
C SER A 189 11.78 18.30 9.44
N TYR A 190 11.73 17.20 10.20
CA TYR A 190 10.94 17.07 11.42
C TYR A 190 11.68 17.47 12.70
N GLY A 191 12.94 17.91 12.61
CA GLY A 191 13.75 18.30 13.77
C GLY A 191 14.14 17.13 14.68
N ILE A 192 14.26 15.92 14.13
CA ILE A 192 14.61 14.68 14.84
C ILE A 192 16.12 14.40 14.77
N LEU A 193 16.84 14.99 13.81
CA LEU A 193 18.30 14.98 13.63
C LEU A 193 18.85 16.39 13.61
#